data_6e780f6f0a8eedb93b8e04f006c1d94d
#
_entry.id   6e780f6f0a8eedb93b8e04f006c1d94d
#
_cell.length_a   1.000
_cell.length_b   1.000
_cell.length_c   1.000
_cell.angle_alpha   90.00
_cell.angle_beta   90.00
_cell.angle_gamma   90.00
#
_symmetry.space_group_name_H-M   'P 1'
#
loop_
_entity.id
_entity.type
_entity.pdbx_description
1 polymer ?
#
loop_
_entity_poly.entity_id
_entity_poly.type
_entity_poly.pdbx_seq_one_letter_code
_entity_poly.pdbx_strand_id
1 'polypeptide(L)'
;MQCSEDRYWEAFFSREYNKELFFDCLKFPGYELLEQTEDDIQIKRRVKITPPVNGLPGPVKKIVGEAFSYVEEGTFNKTTKRFTFRVQPSVAGDKTSTSGEMWCETVGGKSVRHSKLKVEVKIFMVGGMVEDLILSNFKSSFDSATNFTNMYTART
;
A
#
# COMPACT_ATOMS: atom_id res chain seq x y z
N MET A 1 -6.60 -2.46 -14.98
CA MET A 1 -7.78 -1.75 -14.45
C MET A 1 -8.68 -1.32 -15.61
N GLN A 2 -9.98 -1.23 -15.38
CA GLN A 2 -10.96 -0.86 -16.43
C GLN A 2 -11.17 0.67 -16.55
N CYS A 3 -10.52 1.45 -15.72
CA CYS A 3 -10.57 2.92 -15.73
C CYS A 3 -9.31 3.54 -16.36
N SER A 4 -9.38 4.84 -16.67
CA SER A 4 -8.22 5.63 -17.08
C SER A 4 -7.20 5.79 -15.94
N GLU A 5 -5.97 6.14 -16.28
CA GLU A 5 -4.94 6.46 -15.29
C GLU A 5 -5.35 7.59 -14.35
N ASP A 6 -5.90 8.69 -14.90
CA ASP A 6 -6.31 9.83 -14.09
C ASP A 6 -7.42 9.44 -13.11
N ARG A 7 -8.39 8.66 -13.56
CA ARG A 7 -9.46 8.16 -12.71
C ARG A 7 -8.94 7.24 -11.59
N TYR A 8 -7.91 6.44 -11.87
CA TYR A 8 -7.26 5.64 -10.84
C TYR A 8 -6.61 6.53 -9.78
N TRP A 9 -5.84 7.54 -10.18
CA TRP A 9 -5.16 8.42 -9.22
C TRP A 9 -6.14 9.28 -8.41
N GLU A 10 -7.22 9.76 -9.00
CA GLU A 10 -8.32 10.40 -8.27
C GLU A 10 -8.88 9.49 -7.17
N ALA A 11 -9.19 8.25 -7.51
CA ALA A 11 -9.66 7.25 -6.53
C ALA A 11 -8.60 7.00 -5.46
N PHE A 12 -7.34 6.76 -5.85
CA PHE A 12 -6.23 6.44 -4.95
C PHE A 12 -6.02 7.51 -3.86
N PHE A 13 -6.23 8.79 -4.16
CA PHE A 13 -6.15 9.89 -3.20
C PHE A 13 -7.48 10.23 -2.53
N SER A 14 -8.59 9.59 -2.91
CA SER A 14 -9.89 9.78 -2.28
C SER A 14 -9.94 9.10 -0.90
N ARG A 15 -10.45 9.84 0.11
CA ARG A 15 -10.66 9.28 1.46
C ARG A 15 -11.71 8.16 1.45
N GLU A 16 -12.76 8.32 0.67
CA GLU A 16 -13.87 7.37 0.58
C GLU A 16 -13.41 6.05 -0.04
N TYR A 17 -12.75 6.12 -1.19
CA TYR A 17 -12.14 4.96 -1.82
C TYR A 17 -11.24 4.18 -0.86
N ASN A 18 -10.35 4.86 -0.14
CA ASN A 18 -9.42 4.19 0.77
C ASN A 18 -10.14 3.56 1.96
N LYS A 19 -11.17 4.21 2.53
CA LYS A 19 -11.99 3.60 3.59
C LYS A 19 -12.64 2.30 3.13
N GLU A 20 -13.34 2.32 2.00
CA GLU A 20 -13.97 1.12 1.44
C GLU A 20 -12.92 0.05 1.08
N LEU A 21 -11.78 0.45 0.47
CA LEU A 21 -10.71 -0.49 0.14
C LEU A 21 -10.18 -1.20 1.38
N PHE A 22 -9.77 -0.45 2.39
CA PHE A 22 -9.11 -1.05 3.55
C PHE A 22 -10.09 -1.77 4.47
N PHE A 23 -11.25 -1.19 4.78
CA PHE A 23 -12.19 -1.80 5.72
C PHE A 23 -13.10 -2.84 5.06
N ASP A 24 -13.66 -2.54 3.88
CA ASP A 24 -14.67 -3.39 3.28
C ASP A 24 -14.10 -4.47 2.35
N CYS A 25 -13.05 -4.14 1.59
CA CYS A 25 -12.42 -5.09 0.68
C CYS A 25 -11.30 -5.90 1.35
N LEU A 26 -10.29 -5.23 1.92
CA LEU A 26 -9.11 -5.87 2.50
C LEU A 26 -9.33 -6.36 3.94
N LYS A 27 -10.42 -5.93 4.60
CA LYS A 27 -10.76 -6.30 5.99
C LYS A 27 -9.66 -5.96 6.99
N PHE A 28 -8.97 -4.85 6.77
CA PHE A 28 -7.96 -4.37 7.71
C PHE A 28 -8.61 -3.76 8.95
N PRO A 29 -8.10 -4.03 10.16
CA PRO A 29 -8.61 -3.45 11.40
C PRO A 29 -8.39 -1.95 11.51
N GLY A 30 -7.46 -1.36 10.76
CA GLY A 30 -7.24 0.09 10.82
C GLY A 30 -6.66 0.69 9.54
N TYR A 31 -7.22 1.84 9.17
CA TYR A 31 -6.70 2.77 8.17
C TYR A 31 -6.97 4.20 8.63
N GLU A 32 -5.94 5.03 8.66
CA GLU A 32 -6.02 6.43 9.07
C GLU A 32 -5.19 7.31 8.13
N LEU A 33 -5.83 8.30 7.51
CA LEU A 33 -5.14 9.34 6.77
C LEU A 33 -4.60 10.38 7.76
N LEU A 34 -3.29 10.33 8.02
CA LEU A 34 -2.63 11.25 8.94
C LEU A 34 -2.45 12.64 8.32
N GLU A 35 -2.04 12.66 7.05
CA GLU A 35 -1.76 13.90 6.33
C GLU A 35 -1.87 13.69 4.83
N GLN A 36 -2.43 14.67 4.12
CA GLN A 36 -2.37 14.76 2.66
C GLN A 36 -2.31 16.22 2.26
N THR A 37 -1.26 16.58 1.54
CA THR A 37 -1.05 17.93 1.00
C THR A 37 -0.85 17.84 -0.50
N GLU A 38 -1.28 18.87 -1.21
CA GLU A 38 -1.21 18.95 -2.66
C GLU A 38 -0.76 20.34 -3.09
N ASP A 39 0.16 20.39 -4.04
CA ASP A 39 0.58 21.58 -4.76
C ASP A 39 0.53 21.34 -6.28
N ASP A 40 1.02 22.27 -7.08
CA ASP A 40 1.00 22.17 -8.54
C ASP A 40 1.87 21.01 -9.09
N ILE A 41 2.84 20.55 -8.31
CA ILE A 41 3.86 19.59 -8.75
C ILE A 41 3.59 18.20 -8.18
N GLN A 42 3.09 18.11 -6.94
CA GLN A 42 3.05 16.85 -6.21
C GLN A 42 1.88 16.75 -5.22
N ILE A 43 1.55 15.50 -4.87
CA ILE A 43 0.70 15.17 -3.72
C ILE A 43 1.57 14.39 -2.74
N LYS A 44 1.65 14.83 -1.48
CA LYS A 44 2.28 14.08 -0.39
C LYS A 44 1.22 13.49 0.51
N ARG A 45 1.42 12.24 0.91
CA ARG A 45 0.48 11.53 1.75
C ARG A 45 1.20 10.73 2.84
N ARG A 46 0.65 10.78 4.05
CA ARG A 46 1.01 9.89 5.15
C ARG A 46 -0.23 9.16 5.63
N VAL A 47 -0.17 7.86 5.68
CA VAL A 47 -1.27 7.01 6.16
C VAL A 47 -0.75 6.01 7.18
N LYS A 48 -1.53 5.77 8.24
CA LYS A 48 -1.28 4.70 9.19
C LYS A 48 -2.19 3.53 8.86
N ILE A 49 -1.60 2.36 8.73
CA ILE A 49 -2.29 1.14 8.36
C ILE A 49 -2.05 0.09 9.44
N THR A 50 -3.12 -0.57 9.84
CA THR A 50 -3.10 -1.69 10.78
C THR A 50 -3.58 -2.93 10.04
N PRO A 51 -2.68 -3.80 9.55
CA PRO A 51 -3.07 -5.02 8.87
C PRO A 51 -3.55 -6.08 9.87
N PRO A 52 -4.29 -7.11 9.41
CA PRO A 52 -4.63 -8.24 10.24
C PRO A 52 -3.36 -9.04 10.61
N VAL A 53 -3.23 -9.40 11.87
CA VAL A 53 -2.11 -10.20 12.39
C VAL A 53 -2.48 -11.66 12.63
N ASN A 54 -3.73 -12.02 12.36
CA ASN A 54 -4.20 -13.39 12.46
C ASN A 54 -3.60 -14.24 11.34
N GLY A 55 -3.13 -15.43 11.69
CA GLY A 55 -2.50 -16.35 10.72
C GLY A 55 -1.02 -16.07 10.44
N LEU A 56 -0.39 -15.11 11.12
CA LEU A 56 1.05 -14.93 11.04
C LEU A 56 1.80 -16.13 11.59
N PRO A 57 2.94 -16.54 10.97
CA PRO A 57 3.82 -17.56 11.53
C PRO A 57 4.25 -17.21 12.96
N GLY A 58 4.32 -18.19 13.86
CA GLY A 58 4.64 -17.99 15.27
C GLY A 58 5.87 -17.10 15.53
N PRO A 59 7.01 -17.32 14.86
CA PRO A 59 8.19 -16.46 15.02
C PRO A 59 7.93 -15.00 14.63
N VAL A 60 7.15 -14.75 13.57
CA VAL A 60 6.78 -13.40 13.11
C VAL A 60 5.82 -12.74 14.11
N LYS A 61 4.80 -13.50 14.58
CA LYS A 61 3.85 -13.00 15.58
C LYS A 61 4.54 -12.58 16.89
N LYS A 62 5.60 -13.26 17.31
CA LYS A 62 6.38 -12.87 18.49
C LYS A 62 7.09 -11.52 18.32
N ILE A 63 7.47 -11.16 17.10
CA ILE A 63 8.13 -9.88 16.79
C ILE A 63 7.13 -8.75 16.68
N VAL A 64 6.06 -8.96 15.91
CA VAL A 64 5.10 -7.89 15.61
C VAL A 64 4.08 -7.67 16.72
N GLY A 65 3.82 -8.69 17.55
CA GLY A 65 2.81 -8.62 18.60
C GLY A 65 1.38 -8.63 18.06
N GLU A 66 0.43 -8.19 18.89
CA GLU A 66 -1.00 -8.17 18.53
C GLU A 66 -1.47 -6.83 17.97
N ALA A 67 -0.68 -5.76 18.14
CA ALA A 67 -1.02 -4.40 17.77
C ALA A 67 -0.07 -3.82 16.70
N PHE A 68 0.28 -4.61 15.70
CA PHE A 68 1.16 -4.17 14.63
C PHE A 68 0.49 -3.12 13.73
N SER A 69 1.21 -2.06 13.45
CA SER A 69 0.83 -1.06 12.46
C SER A 69 2.06 -0.53 11.72
N TYR A 70 1.85 0.17 10.64
CA TYR A 70 2.91 0.89 9.94
C TYR A 70 2.41 2.22 9.39
N VAL A 71 3.32 3.14 9.16
CA VAL A 71 3.08 4.39 8.45
C VAL A 71 3.68 4.29 7.06
N GLU A 72 2.86 4.51 6.03
CA GLU A 72 3.32 4.73 4.67
C GLU A 72 3.43 6.23 4.43
N GLU A 73 4.59 6.67 4.00
CA GLU A 73 4.85 8.03 3.53
C GLU A 73 5.11 8.00 2.04
N GLY A 74 4.29 8.69 1.27
CA GLY A 74 4.39 8.67 -0.18
C GLY A 74 4.30 10.03 -0.82
N THR A 75 4.91 10.15 -2.00
CA THR A 75 4.87 11.34 -2.85
C THR A 75 4.51 10.95 -4.27
N PHE A 76 3.45 11.55 -4.79
CA PHE A 76 3.04 11.44 -6.18
C PHE A 76 3.51 12.67 -6.96
N ASN A 77 4.32 12.43 -7.96
CA ASN A 77 4.75 13.49 -8.89
C ASN A 77 3.73 13.59 -10.03
N LYS A 78 3.07 14.73 -10.16
CA LYS A 78 2.00 14.99 -11.14
C LYS A 78 2.50 14.98 -12.59
N THR A 79 3.75 15.39 -12.83
CA THR A 79 4.34 15.43 -14.17
C THR A 79 4.68 14.03 -14.67
N THR A 80 5.33 13.21 -13.82
CA THR A 80 5.74 11.85 -14.19
C THR A 80 4.67 10.81 -13.91
N LYS A 81 3.60 11.17 -13.20
CA LYS A 81 2.53 10.29 -12.71
C LYS A 81 3.06 9.06 -11.97
N ARG A 82 4.10 9.27 -11.15
CA ARG A 82 4.73 8.23 -10.33
C ARG A 82 4.52 8.51 -8.85
N PHE A 83 4.11 7.49 -8.13
CA PHE A 83 4.01 7.49 -6.68
C PHE A 83 5.16 6.71 -6.08
N THR A 84 6.02 7.37 -5.32
CA THR A 84 7.10 6.74 -4.57
C THR A 84 6.74 6.72 -3.09
N PHE A 85 7.06 5.65 -2.38
CA PHE A 85 6.71 5.52 -0.98
C PHE A 85 7.77 4.76 -0.17
N ARG A 86 7.74 4.98 1.12
CA ARG A 86 8.47 4.22 2.14
C ARG A 86 7.52 3.83 3.27
N VAL A 87 7.84 2.73 3.92
CA VAL A 87 7.03 2.18 5.01
C VAL A 87 7.85 2.15 6.28
N GLN A 88 7.27 2.64 7.36
CA GLN A 88 7.86 2.68 8.69
C GLN A 88 7.01 1.85 9.64
N PRO A 89 7.44 0.62 9.99
CA PRO A 89 6.68 -0.25 10.89
C PRO A 89 6.78 0.24 12.34
N SER A 90 5.75 -0.07 13.13
CA SER A 90 5.70 0.26 14.56
C SER A 90 6.67 -0.54 15.43
N VAL A 91 7.18 -1.66 14.90
CA VAL A 91 8.16 -2.52 15.56
C VAL A 91 9.30 -2.86 14.61
N ALA A 92 10.50 -3.03 15.14
CA ALA A 92 11.72 -3.37 14.38
C ALA A 92 12.01 -2.42 13.20
N GLY A 93 11.64 -1.15 13.30
CA GLY A 93 11.82 -0.16 12.24
C GLY A 93 13.29 0.14 11.93
N ASP A 94 14.19 -0.03 12.90
CA ASP A 94 15.64 0.06 12.74
C ASP A 94 16.25 -1.12 11.95
N LYS A 95 15.52 -2.25 11.86
CA LYS A 95 15.93 -3.49 11.20
C LYS A 95 15.17 -3.78 9.91
N THR A 96 14.22 -2.92 9.55
CA THR A 96 13.35 -3.13 8.39
C THR A 96 13.37 -1.91 7.49
N SER A 97 13.63 -2.13 6.21
CA SER A 97 13.53 -1.10 5.18
C SER A 97 12.57 -1.58 4.09
N THR A 98 11.49 -0.84 3.89
CA THR A 98 10.52 -1.11 2.83
C THR A 98 10.24 0.17 2.06
N SER A 99 10.44 0.13 0.76
CA SER A 99 10.18 1.25 -0.14
C SER A 99 9.67 0.74 -1.48
N GLY A 100 8.99 1.59 -2.21
CA GLY A 100 8.45 1.21 -3.50
C GLY A 100 8.11 2.37 -4.41
N GLU A 101 7.72 2.01 -5.61
CA GLU A 101 7.24 2.91 -6.65
C GLU A 101 6.04 2.29 -7.34
N MET A 102 5.04 3.12 -7.66
CA MET A 102 3.88 2.73 -8.47
C MET A 102 3.68 3.70 -9.61
N TRP A 103 3.26 3.19 -10.76
CA TRP A 103 2.84 3.97 -11.92
C TRP A 103 1.78 3.22 -12.73
N CYS A 104 1.13 3.91 -13.64
CA CYS A 104 0.21 3.31 -14.58
C CYS A 104 0.72 3.46 -16.01
N GLU A 105 0.35 2.51 -16.86
CA GLU A 105 0.52 2.57 -18.31
C GLU A 105 -0.82 2.34 -18.98
N THR A 106 -1.11 3.12 -20.04
CA THR A 106 -2.33 2.90 -20.84
C THR A 106 -2.04 1.91 -21.96
N VAL A 107 -2.75 0.78 -21.94
CA VAL A 107 -2.63 -0.26 -22.96
C VAL A 107 -4.04 -0.60 -23.48
N GLY A 108 -4.29 -0.37 -24.76
CA GLY A 108 -5.58 -0.69 -25.39
C GLY A 108 -6.79 0.00 -24.73
N GLY A 109 -6.63 1.25 -24.25
CA GLY A 109 -7.69 2.01 -23.58
C GLY A 109 -7.95 1.63 -22.12
N LYS A 110 -7.15 0.71 -21.55
CA LYS A 110 -7.18 0.29 -20.15
C LYS A 110 -5.90 0.68 -19.45
N SER A 111 -5.94 0.84 -18.15
CA SER A 111 -4.74 1.12 -17.35
C SER A 111 -4.17 -0.15 -16.75
N VAL A 112 -2.88 -0.35 -16.95
CA VAL A 112 -2.07 -1.37 -16.27
C VAL A 112 -1.29 -0.69 -15.16
N ARG A 113 -1.55 -1.07 -13.91
CA ARG A 113 -0.82 -0.58 -12.76
C ARG A 113 0.41 -1.44 -12.52
N HIS A 114 1.55 -0.79 -12.43
CA HIS A 114 2.83 -1.40 -12.11
C HIS A 114 3.26 -1.02 -10.70
N SER A 115 3.99 -1.90 -10.04
CA SER A 115 4.64 -1.61 -8.77
C SER A 115 6.00 -2.28 -8.70
N LYS A 116 6.96 -1.56 -8.11
CA LYS A 116 8.24 -2.11 -7.66
C LYS A 116 8.28 -1.98 -6.15
N LEU A 117 8.60 -3.06 -5.45
CA LEU A 117 8.75 -3.08 -4.00
C LEU A 117 10.13 -3.61 -3.65
N LYS A 118 10.82 -2.90 -2.77
CA LYS A 118 12.08 -3.34 -2.16
C LYS A 118 11.84 -3.54 -0.67
N VAL A 119 12.13 -4.73 -0.18
CA VAL A 119 12.03 -5.10 1.23
C VAL A 119 13.37 -5.64 1.68
N GLU A 120 13.84 -5.19 2.84
CA GLU A 120 15.04 -5.67 3.48
C GLU A 120 14.77 -5.79 4.98
N VAL A 121 14.97 -6.97 5.54
CA VAL A 121 14.74 -7.25 6.97
C VAL A 121 15.99 -7.87 7.59
N LYS A 122 16.64 -7.13 8.49
CA LYS A 122 17.88 -7.52 9.18
C LYS A 122 17.58 -8.11 10.57
N ILE A 123 16.71 -9.13 10.62
CA ILE A 123 16.39 -9.85 11.86
C ILE A 123 16.96 -11.25 11.78
N PHE A 124 17.83 -11.58 12.73
CA PHE A 124 18.52 -12.87 12.78
C PHE A 124 17.51 -14.03 12.76
N MET A 125 17.78 -15.04 11.94
CA MET A 125 17.02 -16.29 11.72
C MET A 125 15.64 -16.14 11.07
N VAL A 126 14.99 -14.96 11.09
CA VAL A 126 13.61 -14.81 10.59
C VAL A 126 13.47 -13.73 9.50
N GLY A 127 14.55 -12.99 9.18
CA GLY A 127 14.49 -11.89 8.22
C GLY A 127 13.89 -12.30 6.88
N GLY A 128 14.40 -13.37 6.26
CA GLY A 128 13.86 -13.86 4.99
C GLY A 128 12.38 -14.28 5.05
N MET A 129 11.96 -14.92 6.15
CA MET A 129 10.54 -15.27 6.34
C MET A 129 9.65 -14.02 6.41
N VAL A 130 10.13 -12.96 7.06
CA VAL A 130 9.39 -11.66 7.13
C VAL A 130 9.35 -10.98 5.77
N GLU A 131 10.45 -10.99 5.01
CA GLU A 131 10.50 -10.45 3.64
C GLU A 131 9.50 -11.15 2.72
N ASP A 132 9.51 -12.48 2.70
CA ASP A 132 8.59 -13.29 1.88
C ASP A 132 7.13 -13.03 2.26
N LEU A 133 6.84 -12.89 3.56
CA LEU A 133 5.50 -12.58 4.04
C LEU A 133 5.04 -11.19 3.59
N ILE A 134 5.89 -10.17 3.68
CA ILE A 134 5.59 -8.81 3.22
C ILE A 134 5.31 -8.82 1.71
N LEU A 135 6.15 -9.47 0.93
CA LEU A 135 5.99 -9.55 -0.53
C LEU A 135 4.71 -10.29 -0.93
N SER A 136 4.42 -11.42 -0.27
CA SER A 136 3.20 -12.20 -0.51
C SER A 136 1.93 -11.42 -0.18
N ASN A 137 1.90 -10.77 0.99
CA ASN A 137 0.76 -9.95 1.41
C ASN A 137 0.57 -8.73 0.51
N PHE A 138 1.66 -8.08 0.11
CA PHE A 138 1.60 -6.98 -0.85
C PHE A 138 0.97 -7.41 -2.17
N LYS A 139 1.42 -8.54 -2.73
CA LYS A 139 0.88 -9.08 -3.98
C LYS A 139 -0.61 -9.39 -3.86
N SER A 140 -1.02 -10.10 -2.81
CA SER A 140 -2.43 -10.45 -2.59
C SER A 140 -3.31 -9.21 -2.43
N SER A 141 -2.86 -8.22 -1.64
CA SER A 141 -3.58 -6.95 -1.47
C SER A 141 -3.65 -6.14 -2.76
N PHE A 142 -2.59 -6.18 -3.57
CA PHE A 142 -2.52 -5.50 -4.86
C PHE A 142 -3.52 -6.06 -5.87
N ASP A 143 -3.66 -7.39 -5.93
CA ASP A 143 -4.63 -8.07 -6.79
C ASP A 143 -6.08 -7.77 -6.33
N SER A 144 -6.35 -7.85 -5.02
CA SER A 144 -7.65 -7.52 -4.44
C SER A 144 -8.03 -6.05 -4.69
N ALA A 145 -7.07 -5.13 -4.50
CA ALA A 145 -7.27 -3.72 -4.78
C ALA A 145 -7.55 -3.43 -6.25
N THR A 146 -6.98 -4.20 -7.19
CA THR A 146 -7.27 -4.06 -8.62
C THR A 146 -8.73 -4.39 -8.94
N ASN A 147 -9.23 -5.50 -8.40
CA ASN A 147 -10.63 -5.90 -8.56
C ASN A 147 -11.58 -4.87 -7.92
N PHE A 148 -11.27 -4.43 -6.72
CA PHE A 148 -12.03 -3.38 -6.03
C PHE A 148 -12.04 -2.07 -6.82
N THR A 149 -10.89 -1.63 -7.34
CA THR A 149 -10.79 -0.42 -8.18
C THR A 149 -11.73 -0.48 -9.38
N ASN A 150 -11.77 -1.63 -10.08
CA ASN A 150 -12.65 -1.81 -11.23
C ASN A 150 -14.14 -1.64 -10.85
N MET A 151 -14.54 -2.20 -9.70
CA MET A 151 -15.91 -2.06 -9.20
C MET A 151 -16.21 -0.63 -8.75
N TYR A 152 -15.31 -0.01 -8.02
CA TYR A 152 -15.48 1.35 -7.49
C TYR A 152 -15.61 2.38 -8.62
N THR A 153 -14.69 2.35 -9.58
CA THR A 153 -14.67 3.30 -10.70
C THR A 153 -15.79 3.10 -11.71
N ALA A 154 -16.48 1.95 -11.69
CA ALA A 154 -17.68 1.70 -12.50
C ALA A 154 -18.98 2.29 -11.89
N ARG A 155 -18.96 2.66 -10.59
CA ARG A 155 -20.13 3.25 -9.90
C ARG A 155 -20.23 4.76 -10.11
N THR A 156 -19.15 5.40 -10.46
CA THR A 156 -18.97 6.84 -10.57
C THR A 156 -18.51 7.23 -11.98
#